data_cc4e21ac455bb008926cc3fdeb420b11
#
_entry.id   cc4e21ac455bb008926cc3fdeb420b11
#
_cell.length_a   1.000
_cell.length_b   1.000
_cell.length_c   1.000
_cell.angle_alpha   90.00
_cell.angle_beta   90.00
_cell.angle_gamma   90.00
#
_symmetry.space_group_name_H-M   'P 1'
#
loop_
_entity.id
_entity.type
_entity.pdbx_description
1 polymer ?
#
loop_
_entity_poly.entity_id
_entity_poly.type
_entity_poly.pdbx_seq_one_letter_code
_entity_poly.pdbx_strand_id
1 'polypeptide(L)'
;VICRLKDSKVLYEYQGKKYRLSSLYQKVKTQLYKSKRTGLLLKRVNVTMSGEPIVIVFTKGYSDPDASQVKGKRKNKSPTKWVAFLSTDTRLQAATIIKKYTRRWACEVFFKESKQLLSLGKDASNSFQSQVCATTISFMRYAIINYLNEKEHHMGFGILFEELSDETATF
;
A
#
# COMPACT_ATOMS: atom_id res chain seq x y z
N VAL A 1 9.01 5.61 -9.81
CA VAL A 1 8.83 4.77 -8.59
C VAL A 1 8.16 5.59 -7.50
N ILE A 2 7.27 4.94 -6.72
CA ILE A 2 6.71 5.52 -5.50
C ILE A 2 6.95 4.52 -4.36
N CYS A 3 7.54 4.99 -3.25
CA CYS A 3 7.77 4.16 -2.08
C CYS A 3 7.59 4.95 -0.77
N ARG A 4 7.40 4.21 0.33
CA ARG A 4 7.41 4.77 1.68
C ARG A 4 8.84 4.85 2.19
N LEU A 5 9.21 6.00 2.73
CA LEU A 5 10.52 6.21 3.33
C LEU A 5 10.51 5.80 4.82
N LYS A 6 11.60 5.16 5.23
CA LYS A 6 11.96 4.99 6.63
C LYS A 6 13.06 5.99 6.98
N ASP A 7 13.08 6.47 8.20
CA ASP A 7 14.19 7.30 8.67
C ASP A 7 15.48 6.48 8.68
N SER A 8 16.51 7.00 8.02
CA SER A 8 17.77 6.30 7.78
C SER A 8 18.92 7.31 7.72
N LYS A 9 20.14 6.82 7.46
CA LYS A 9 21.33 7.68 7.30
C LYS A 9 21.39 8.41 5.96
N VAL A 10 20.43 8.18 5.05
CA VAL A 10 20.37 8.83 3.73
C VAL A 10 20.17 10.33 3.89
N LEU A 11 20.90 11.09 3.10
CA LEU A 11 20.85 12.54 3.06
C LEU A 11 20.09 13.01 1.82
N TYR A 12 19.24 14.00 2.04
CA TYR A 12 18.46 14.67 1.00
C TYR A 12 18.89 16.13 0.94
N GLU A 13 19.19 16.61 -0.25
CA GLU A 13 19.55 18.01 -0.45
C GLU A 13 18.27 18.86 -0.66
N TYR A 14 18.12 19.87 0.18
CA TYR A 14 17.01 20.80 0.13
C TYR A 14 17.53 22.22 0.35
N GLN A 15 17.27 23.12 -0.61
CA GLN A 15 17.73 24.50 -0.59
C GLN A 15 19.28 24.61 -0.37
N GLY A 16 20.03 23.79 -1.09
CA GLY A 16 21.52 23.79 -1.03
C GLY A 16 22.11 23.19 0.25
N LYS A 17 21.30 22.61 1.14
CA LYS A 17 21.78 21.96 2.37
C LYS A 17 21.31 20.52 2.46
N LYS A 18 22.14 19.64 3.03
CA LYS A 18 21.85 18.21 3.21
C LYS A 18 21.19 17.94 4.54
N TYR A 19 20.10 17.21 4.54
CA TYR A 19 19.29 16.86 5.72
C TYR A 19 19.00 15.37 5.76
N ARG A 20 18.96 14.77 6.95
CA ARG A 20 18.29 13.48 7.17
C ARG A 20 16.78 13.68 7.08
N LEU A 21 16.06 12.59 6.84
CA LEU A 21 14.60 12.63 6.65
C LEU A 21 13.87 13.28 7.84
N SER A 22 14.25 12.92 9.08
CA SER A 22 13.68 13.50 10.30
C SER A 22 13.99 14.98 10.45
N SER A 23 15.22 15.41 10.16
CA SER A 23 15.62 16.82 10.21
C SER A 23 14.90 17.65 9.15
N LEU A 24 14.72 17.10 7.94
CA LEU A 24 13.95 17.73 6.88
C LEU A 24 12.49 17.91 7.29
N TYR A 25 11.88 16.87 7.90
CA TYR A 25 10.52 16.96 8.43
C TYR A 25 10.38 18.09 9.46
N GLN A 26 11.30 18.20 10.42
CA GLN A 26 11.27 19.29 11.43
C GLN A 26 11.27 20.66 10.78
N LYS A 27 12.03 20.84 9.69
CA LYS A 27 12.10 22.11 8.95
C LYS A 27 10.79 22.47 8.24
N VAL A 28 10.06 21.48 7.75
CA VAL A 28 8.85 21.72 6.91
C VAL A 28 7.53 21.44 7.65
N LYS A 29 7.55 20.93 8.88
CA LYS A 29 6.36 20.54 9.64
C LYS A 29 5.32 21.64 9.84
N THR A 30 5.77 22.91 9.96
CA THR A 30 4.90 24.08 10.10
C THR A 30 4.17 24.45 8.82
N GLN A 31 4.62 23.94 7.68
CA GLN A 31 4.08 24.22 6.35
C GLN A 31 3.13 23.09 5.86
N LEU A 32 2.73 22.16 6.75
CA LEU A 32 1.74 21.16 6.40
C LEU A 32 0.36 21.82 6.22
N TYR A 33 -0.33 21.46 5.13
CA TYR A 33 -1.68 21.92 4.84
C TYR A 33 -2.65 20.73 4.82
N LYS A 34 -3.91 20.95 5.19
CA LYS A 34 -4.95 19.94 5.13
C LYS A 34 -5.44 19.78 3.69
N SER A 35 -5.24 18.62 3.13
CA SER A 35 -5.73 18.30 1.78
C SER A 35 -7.22 18.00 1.81
N LYS A 36 -8.01 18.75 1.07
CA LYS A 36 -9.46 18.49 0.88
C LYS A 36 -9.72 17.11 0.26
N ARG A 37 -8.80 16.63 -0.57
CA ARG A 37 -8.94 15.38 -1.33
C ARG A 37 -8.67 14.12 -0.51
N THR A 38 -7.79 14.20 0.49
CA THR A 38 -7.37 13.03 1.30
C THR A 38 -7.70 13.17 2.78
N GLY A 39 -8.10 14.35 3.24
CA GLY A 39 -8.31 14.67 4.65
C GLY A 39 -7.03 14.76 5.48
N LEU A 40 -5.87 14.43 4.91
CA LEU A 40 -4.58 14.35 5.59
C LEU A 40 -3.87 15.71 5.61
N LEU A 41 -3.01 15.91 6.61
CA LEU A 41 -2.05 17.01 6.60
C LEU A 41 -0.86 16.62 5.72
N LEU A 42 -0.56 17.41 4.69
CA LEU A 42 0.43 17.11 3.67
C LEU A 42 1.43 18.24 3.49
N LYS A 43 2.69 17.90 3.20
CA LYS A 43 3.68 18.81 2.63
C LYS A 43 4.48 18.09 1.56
N ARG A 44 4.47 18.64 0.35
CA ARG A 44 5.31 18.21 -0.77
C ARG A 44 6.59 19.02 -0.80
N VAL A 45 7.72 18.35 -0.93
CA VAL A 45 9.06 18.96 -0.95
C VAL A 45 9.84 18.41 -2.13
N ASN A 46 10.40 19.27 -2.96
CA ASN A 46 11.35 18.88 -4.00
C ASN A 46 12.73 18.82 -3.36
N VAL A 47 13.44 17.72 -3.55
CA VAL A 47 14.78 17.49 -3.02
C VAL A 47 15.64 16.78 -4.05
N THR A 48 16.95 16.78 -3.84
CA THR A 48 17.88 15.97 -4.63
C THR A 48 18.42 14.85 -3.75
N MET A 49 18.48 13.64 -4.30
CA MET A 49 19.07 12.48 -3.66
C MET A 49 20.08 11.86 -4.62
N SER A 50 21.36 11.81 -4.21
CA SER A 50 22.46 11.29 -5.05
C SER A 50 22.56 11.95 -6.44
N GLY A 51 22.27 13.25 -6.53
CA GLY A 51 22.28 14.00 -7.78
C GLY A 51 20.93 14.00 -8.54
N GLU A 52 20.01 13.10 -8.22
CA GLU A 52 18.74 12.96 -8.92
C GLU A 52 17.60 13.75 -8.24
N PRO A 53 16.79 14.49 -9.01
CA PRO A 53 15.65 15.23 -8.49
C PRO A 53 14.52 14.26 -8.12
N ILE A 54 14.03 14.37 -6.90
CA ILE A 54 12.91 13.58 -6.39
C ILE A 54 11.93 14.45 -5.61
N VAL A 55 10.76 13.90 -5.33
CA VAL A 55 9.76 14.51 -4.45
C VAL A 55 9.59 13.68 -3.21
N ILE A 56 9.59 14.35 -2.04
CA ILE A 56 9.17 13.76 -0.78
C ILE A 56 7.84 14.40 -0.36
N VAL A 57 6.87 13.56 0.01
CA VAL A 57 5.59 13.99 0.60
C VAL A 57 5.57 13.56 2.06
N PHE A 58 5.62 14.51 2.95
CA PHE A 58 5.35 14.30 4.37
C PHE A 58 3.86 14.34 4.62
N THR A 59 3.37 13.40 5.43
CA THR A 59 1.95 13.36 5.83
C THR A 59 1.82 13.07 7.31
N LYS A 60 0.79 13.64 7.93
CA LYS A 60 0.37 13.36 9.30
C LYS A 60 -1.09 12.91 9.29
N GLY A 61 -1.42 11.94 10.14
CA GLY A 61 -2.76 11.34 10.19
C GLY A 61 -2.95 10.16 9.21
N TYR A 62 -1.89 9.75 8.48
CA TYR A 62 -1.95 8.56 7.65
C TYR A 62 -2.00 7.31 8.52
N SER A 63 -3.08 6.53 8.39
CA SER A 63 -3.20 5.20 8.97
C SER A 63 -2.78 4.17 7.92
N ASP A 64 -1.76 3.39 8.26
CA ASP A 64 -1.32 2.29 7.42
C ASP A 64 -2.29 1.12 7.61
N PRO A 65 -2.93 0.61 6.56
CA PRO A 65 -3.81 -0.55 6.66
C PRO A 65 -3.10 -1.78 7.28
N ASP A 66 -1.80 -1.96 7.00
CA ASP A 66 -0.97 -3.03 7.57
C ASP A 66 -0.86 -2.98 9.09
N ALA A 67 -0.91 -1.79 9.64
CA ALA A 67 -0.66 -1.61 11.05
C ALA A 67 -1.77 -2.15 11.95
N SER A 68 -2.95 -2.45 11.41
CA SER A 68 -4.09 -2.98 12.15
C SER A 68 -4.09 -4.51 12.26
N GLN A 69 -3.32 -5.23 11.44
CA GLN A 69 -3.31 -6.69 11.39
C GLN A 69 -2.24 -7.37 12.25
N VAL A 70 -1.31 -6.64 12.85
CA VAL A 70 -0.36 -7.25 13.79
C VAL A 70 -1.06 -7.45 15.12
N LYS A 71 -1.69 -8.64 15.30
CA LYS A 71 -2.23 -9.09 16.58
C LYS A 71 -1.11 -9.08 17.63
N GLY A 72 -1.27 -8.27 18.69
CA GLY A 72 -0.40 -8.33 19.88
C GLY A 72 0.41 -7.07 20.20
N LYS A 73 0.49 -6.05 19.36
CA LYS A 73 1.10 -4.78 19.77
C LYS A 73 0.03 -3.78 20.16
N ARG A 74 0.05 -3.41 21.46
CA ARG A 74 -0.83 -2.40 22.07
C ARG A 74 -1.05 -1.20 21.14
N LYS A 75 -2.34 -0.81 20.99
CA LYS A 75 -2.80 0.38 20.23
C LYS A 75 -2.34 1.72 20.85
N ASN A 76 -1.07 1.86 21.17
CA ASN A 76 -0.48 3.15 21.52
C ASN A 76 0.10 3.80 20.26
N LYS A 77 -0.74 3.98 19.23
CA LYS A 77 -0.38 4.82 18.10
C LYS A 77 -0.82 6.24 18.41
N SER A 78 0.14 7.01 18.91
CA SER A 78 0.01 8.46 18.93
C SER A 78 -0.40 8.95 17.54
N PRO A 79 -1.51 9.71 17.40
CA PRO A 79 -1.92 10.33 16.13
C PRO A 79 -0.91 11.35 15.60
N THR A 80 0.23 11.48 16.26
CA THR A 80 1.29 12.45 15.98
C THR A 80 2.38 11.92 15.04
N LYS A 81 2.38 10.62 14.69
CA LYS A 81 3.45 10.06 13.85
C LYS A 81 3.28 10.51 12.40
N TRP A 82 4.31 11.14 11.86
CA TRP A 82 4.40 11.46 10.45
C TRP A 82 4.90 10.27 9.63
N VAL A 83 4.56 10.27 8.36
CA VAL A 83 5.04 9.31 7.36
C VAL A 83 5.55 10.10 6.15
N ALA A 84 6.56 9.58 5.48
CA ALA A 84 7.08 10.17 4.25
C ALA A 84 6.99 9.18 3.09
N PHE A 85 6.59 9.71 1.93
CA PHE A 85 6.56 9.01 0.65
C PHE A 85 7.49 9.69 -0.32
N LEU A 86 8.23 8.90 -1.09
CA LEU A 86 9.10 9.37 -2.16
C LEU A 86 8.45 9.09 -3.51
N SER A 87 8.63 10.00 -4.45
CA SER A 87 8.36 9.77 -5.87
C SER A 87 9.54 10.24 -6.72
N THR A 88 9.95 9.42 -7.70
CA THR A 88 10.90 9.81 -8.73
C THR A 88 10.26 10.66 -9.83
N ASP A 89 8.94 10.60 -9.98
CA ASP A 89 8.22 11.53 -10.87
C ASP A 89 7.94 12.83 -10.11
N THR A 90 8.70 13.86 -10.43
CA THR A 90 8.65 15.17 -9.79
C THR A 90 7.42 16.00 -10.19
N ARG A 91 6.63 15.57 -11.19
CA ARG A 91 5.42 16.27 -11.64
C ARG A 91 4.20 15.91 -10.79
N LEU A 92 4.26 14.76 -10.08
CA LEU A 92 3.13 14.27 -9.32
C LEU A 92 2.81 15.16 -8.12
N GLN A 93 1.52 15.39 -7.91
CA GLN A 93 1.00 16.08 -6.73
C GLN A 93 0.99 15.18 -5.50
N ALA A 94 1.07 15.77 -4.30
CA ALA A 94 1.12 15.04 -3.03
C ALA A 94 -0.03 14.03 -2.86
N ALA A 95 -1.27 14.46 -3.12
CA ALA A 95 -2.44 13.60 -3.00
C ALA A 95 -2.40 12.41 -3.98
N THR A 96 -1.88 12.63 -5.19
CA THR A 96 -1.73 11.59 -6.21
C THR A 96 -0.69 10.55 -5.81
N ILE A 97 0.45 10.98 -5.24
CA ILE A 97 1.51 10.09 -4.74
C ILE A 97 0.93 9.17 -3.66
N ILE A 98 0.19 9.71 -2.69
CA ILE A 98 -0.43 8.92 -1.63
C ILE A 98 -1.47 7.96 -2.20
N LYS A 99 -2.38 8.44 -3.08
CA LYS A 99 -3.40 7.58 -3.72
C LYS A 99 -2.77 6.43 -4.52
N LYS A 100 -1.68 6.68 -5.23
CA LYS A 100 -0.97 5.62 -5.97
C LYS A 100 -0.28 4.63 -5.01
N TYR A 101 0.31 5.11 -3.92
CA TYR A 101 0.93 4.24 -2.93
C TYR A 101 -0.09 3.34 -2.21
N THR A 102 -1.26 3.87 -1.84
CA THR A 102 -2.30 3.07 -1.16
C THR A 102 -2.83 1.91 -2.00
N ARG A 103 -2.75 2.01 -3.35
CA ARG A 103 -3.12 0.89 -4.23
C ARG A 103 -2.22 -0.34 -4.05
N ARG A 104 -1.01 -0.18 -3.52
CA ARG A 104 -0.13 -1.30 -3.17
C ARG A 104 -0.81 -2.28 -2.19
N TRP A 105 -1.67 -1.77 -1.30
CA TRP A 105 -2.43 -2.59 -0.38
C TRP A 105 -3.32 -3.63 -1.07
N ALA A 106 -3.87 -3.29 -2.22
CA ALA A 106 -4.67 -4.25 -3.00
C ALA A 106 -3.87 -5.51 -3.40
N CYS A 107 -2.56 -5.37 -3.66
CA CYS A 107 -1.70 -6.52 -3.94
C CYS A 107 -1.54 -7.43 -2.70
N GLU A 108 -1.45 -6.84 -1.51
CA GLU A 108 -1.31 -7.61 -0.26
C GLU A 108 -2.61 -8.34 0.08
N VAL A 109 -3.75 -7.68 -0.09
CA VAL A 109 -5.08 -8.29 0.04
C VAL A 109 -5.24 -9.44 -0.95
N PHE A 110 -4.90 -9.21 -2.23
CA PHE A 110 -4.91 -10.25 -3.26
C PHE A 110 -4.10 -11.48 -2.86
N PHE A 111 -2.85 -11.31 -2.45
CA PHE A 111 -2.01 -12.45 -2.04
C PHE A 111 -2.54 -13.14 -0.79
N LYS A 112 -3.09 -12.38 0.17
CA LYS A 112 -3.68 -12.94 1.39
C LYS A 112 -4.88 -13.81 1.05
N GLU A 113 -5.85 -13.27 0.33
CA GLU A 113 -7.09 -13.97 -0.04
C GLU A 113 -6.81 -15.16 -0.95
N SER A 114 -5.94 -15.00 -1.95
CA SER A 114 -5.55 -16.09 -2.83
C SER A 114 -4.85 -17.25 -2.10
N LYS A 115 -4.01 -16.95 -1.10
CA LYS A 115 -3.36 -18.00 -0.27
C LYS A 115 -4.34 -18.67 0.69
N GLN A 116 -5.27 -17.92 1.26
CA GLN A 116 -6.20 -18.44 2.25
C GLN A 116 -7.34 -19.24 1.61
N LEU A 117 -7.94 -18.71 0.56
CA LEU A 117 -9.17 -19.21 -0.03
C LEU A 117 -8.96 -19.96 -1.35
N LEU A 118 -8.00 -19.56 -2.17
CA LEU A 118 -7.80 -20.09 -3.52
C LEU A 118 -6.61 -21.04 -3.65
N SER A 119 -6.04 -21.50 -2.56
CA SER A 119 -4.91 -22.44 -2.52
C SER A 119 -3.64 -21.98 -3.25
N LEU A 120 -3.44 -20.67 -3.44
CA LEU A 120 -2.22 -20.14 -4.06
C LEU A 120 -0.98 -20.58 -3.28
N GLY A 121 -0.04 -21.25 -3.96
CA GLY A 121 1.20 -21.75 -3.38
C GLY A 121 1.04 -23.00 -2.51
N LYS A 122 -0.09 -23.70 -2.58
CA LYS A 122 -0.32 -24.99 -1.90
C LYS A 122 -0.13 -26.21 -2.83
N ASP A 123 0.25 -25.98 -4.08
CA ASP A 123 0.56 -27.06 -5.02
C ASP A 123 1.84 -27.79 -4.57
N ALA A 124 1.71 -29.09 -4.30
CA ALA A 124 2.80 -29.98 -3.90
C ALA A 124 3.57 -30.57 -5.09
N SER A 125 3.21 -30.20 -6.32
CA SER A 125 3.87 -30.68 -7.52
C SER A 125 5.30 -30.15 -7.65
N ASN A 126 6.23 -31.02 -8.03
CA ASN A 126 7.61 -30.66 -8.38
C ASN A 126 7.73 -30.17 -9.85
N SER A 127 6.66 -30.23 -10.63
CA SER A 127 6.67 -29.77 -12.01
C SER A 127 6.43 -28.26 -12.10
N PHE A 128 7.33 -27.54 -12.79
CA PHE A 128 7.17 -26.11 -13.03
C PHE A 128 5.88 -25.79 -13.78
N GLN A 129 5.53 -26.60 -14.79
CA GLN A 129 4.29 -26.42 -15.55
C GLN A 129 3.04 -26.55 -14.66
N SER A 130 3.02 -27.53 -13.76
CA SER A 130 1.92 -27.71 -12.80
C SER A 130 1.79 -26.51 -11.87
N GLN A 131 2.90 -25.99 -11.33
CA GLN A 131 2.90 -24.81 -10.47
C GLN A 131 2.40 -23.55 -11.21
N VAL A 132 2.80 -23.37 -12.48
CA VAL A 132 2.30 -22.28 -13.32
C VAL A 132 0.80 -22.43 -13.55
N CYS A 133 0.32 -23.64 -13.87
CA CYS A 133 -1.09 -23.91 -14.07
C CYS A 133 -1.91 -23.62 -12.81
N ALA A 134 -1.51 -24.14 -11.65
CA ALA A 134 -2.19 -23.93 -10.37
C ALA A 134 -2.23 -22.44 -9.99
N THR A 135 -1.11 -21.73 -10.19
CA THR A 135 -1.03 -20.27 -9.96
C THR A 135 -1.98 -19.51 -10.88
N THR A 136 -2.00 -19.87 -12.17
CA THR A 136 -2.88 -19.22 -13.16
C THR A 136 -4.34 -19.43 -12.81
N ILE A 137 -4.73 -20.66 -12.46
CA ILE A 137 -6.10 -20.99 -12.03
C ILE A 137 -6.49 -20.16 -10.79
N SER A 138 -5.61 -20.04 -9.79
CA SER A 138 -5.85 -19.21 -8.61
C SER A 138 -6.09 -17.74 -8.97
N PHE A 139 -5.33 -17.19 -9.91
CA PHE A 139 -5.50 -15.82 -10.39
C PHE A 139 -6.81 -15.63 -11.16
N MET A 140 -7.17 -16.58 -12.02
CA MET A 140 -8.44 -16.55 -12.75
C MET A 140 -9.64 -16.60 -11.79
N ARG A 141 -9.62 -17.51 -10.81
CA ARG A 141 -10.65 -17.59 -9.76
C ARG A 141 -10.77 -16.27 -9.00
N TYR A 142 -9.65 -15.68 -8.60
CA TYR A 142 -9.65 -14.37 -7.93
C TYR A 142 -10.30 -13.28 -8.78
N ALA A 143 -9.96 -13.22 -10.07
CA ALA A 143 -10.52 -12.22 -10.99
C ALA A 143 -12.03 -12.39 -11.17
N ILE A 144 -12.51 -13.65 -11.32
CA ILE A 144 -13.93 -13.95 -11.47
C ILE A 144 -14.70 -13.56 -10.21
N ILE A 145 -14.24 -13.97 -9.02
CA ILE A 145 -14.92 -13.66 -7.76
C ILE A 145 -14.96 -12.14 -7.51
N ASN A 146 -13.87 -11.40 -7.80
CA ASN A 146 -13.91 -9.95 -7.70
C ASN A 146 -14.88 -9.31 -8.69
N TYR A 147 -14.93 -9.81 -9.92
CA TYR A 147 -15.89 -9.31 -10.91
C TYR A 147 -17.34 -9.53 -10.46
N LEU A 148 -17.65 -10.70 -9.92
CA LEU A 148 -18.98 -11.00 -9.37
C LEU A 148 -19.29 -10.12 -8.16
N ASN A 149 -18.32 -9.94 -7.25
CA ASN A 149 -18.48 -9.07 -6.06
C ASN A 149 -18.77 -7.61 -6.44
N GLU A 150 -18.16 -7.11 -7.52
CA GLU A 150 -18.49 -5.76 -8.03
C GLU A 150 -19.92 -5.69 -8.60
N LYS A 151 -20.44 -6.78 -9.17
CA LYS A 151 -21.79 -6.84 -9.73
C LYS A 151 -22.88 -7.00 -8.67
N GLU A 152 -22.63 -7.75 -7.61
CA GLU A 152 -23.60 -8.18 -6.60
C GLU A 152 -23.55 -7.36 -5.30
N HIS A 153 -23.23 -6.06 -5.38
CA HIS A 153 -23.35 -5.11 -4.28
C HIS A 153 -22.37 -5.25 -3.10
N HIS A 154 -21.12 -5.67 -3.35
CA HIS A 154 -20.01 -5.50 -2.41
C HIS A 154 -20.15 -6.23 -1.05
N MET A 155 -20.52 -7.48 -1.05
CA MET A 155 -20.57 -8.30 0.17
C MET A 155 -19.21 -8.61 0.78
N GLY A 156 -18.13 -8.43 0.01
CA GLY A 156 -16.78 -8.76 0.40
C GLY A 156 -16.34 -10.12 -0.15
N PHE A 157 -15.07 -10.21 -0.56
CA PHE A 157 -14.51 -11.37 -1.26
C PHE A 157 -14.71 -12.70 -0.50
N GLY A 158 -14.47 -12.70 0.82
CA GLY A 158 -14.57 -13.92 1.64
C GLY A 158 -16.00 -14.45 1.74
N ILE A 159 -16.98 -13.57 1.90
CA ILE A 159 -18.40 -13.94 2.02
C ILE A 159 -18.88 -14.55 0.70
N LEU A 160 -18.63 -13.88 -0.41
CA LEU A 160 -19.03 -14.39 -1.74
C LEU A 160 -18.32 -15.73 -2.06
N PHE A 161 -17.06 -15.90 -1.63
CA PHE A 161 -16.36 -17.16 -1.80
C PHE A 161 -17.02 -18.31 -1.03
N GLU A 162 -17.45 -18.07 0.21
CA GLU A 162 -18.16 -19.05 1.05
C GLU A 162 -19.51 -19.42 0.42
N GLU A 163 -20.33 -18.45 -0.02
CA GLU A 163 -21.61 -18.70 -0.69
C GLU A 163 -21.43 -19.56 -1.94
N LEU A 164 -20.50 -19.20 -2.83
CA LEU A 164 -20.24 -19.98 -4.04
C LEU A 164 -19.70 -21.39 -3.73
N SER A 165 -19.01 -21.57 -2.63
CA SER A 165 -18.49 -22.88 -2.20
C SER A 165 -19.60 -23.76 -1.64
N ASP A 166 -20.54 -23.20 -0.89
CA ASP A 166 -21.67 -23.91 -0.32
C ASP A 166 -22.68 -24.35 -1.40
N GLU A 167 -22.92 -23.49 -2.39
CA GLU A 167 -23.77 -23.87 -3.54
C GLU A 167 -23.20 -25.06 -4.33
N THR A 168 -21.86 -25.13 -4.49
CA THR A 168 -21.22 -26.25 -5.19
C THR A 168 -21.16 -27.53 -4.36
N ALA A 169 -21.28 -27.46 -3.05
CA ALA A 169 -21.31 -28.64 -2.17
C ALA A 169 -22.68 -29.33 -2.13
N THR A 170 -23.72 -28.70 -2.68
CA THR A 170 -25.11 -29.19 -2.63
C THR A 170 -25.48 -30.03 -3.90
N PHE A 171 -24.56 -30.24 -4.83
CA PHE A 171 -24.67 -31.10 -6.03
C PHE A 171 -23.75 -32.31 -5.89
#